data_17dbb5042ece6a3d59a0e8f89e019df4
#
_entry.id   17dbb5042ece6a3d59a0e8f89e019df4
#
_cell.length_a   1.000
_cell.length_b   1.000
_cell.length_c   1.000
_cell.angle_alpha   90.00
_cell.angle_beta   90.00
_cell.angle_gamma   90.00
#
_symmetry.space_group_name_H-M   'P 1'
#
loop_
_entity.id
_entity.type
_entity.pdbx_description
1 polymer ?
#
loop_
_entity_poly.entity_id
_entity_poly.type
_entity_poly.pdbx_seq_one_letter_code
_entity_poly.pdbx_strand_id
1 'polypeptide(L)'
;MTVRRALVLVALAASPLLTAPLFAQEVVVCGTDELFILDLATPTPRKVWSWRARERPELPEAMRGTFKTIAECKPSEDGRRLLIASSSHGAAVIDRATGKVEFHATAMNGHSIELLPGNRVVIAASHVANGTGDRLSVYDLDRSGVELFHVDTPWPHAVIWDAARQLLWADSQRDVVGYRLTDWGTAAPRLTPAIVAPLPDSNGHDMMPVPDSPHLILSTAAHTWLFDRDTHQFAKHPRLGDAAKVKSVHVDPASKRLLWVQGEGTVWWSEVLHLHDPDTTITLLGEKVYKVRWMPPARPR
;
A
#
# COMPACT_ATOMS: atom_id res chain seq x y z
N MET A 1 -73.01 -22.74 -36.35
CA MET A 1 -72.34 -22.27 -35.11
C MET A 1 -70.85 -22.62 -35.19
N THR A 2 -70.01 -21.62 -35.46
CA THR A 2 -68.58 -21.78 -35.70
C THR A 2 -67.83 -21.23 -34.50
N VAL A 3 -67.23 -22.11 -33.72
CA VAL A 3 -66.44 -21.75 -32.54
C VAL A 3 -65.02 -21.34 -32.97
N ARG A 4 -64.66 -20.06 -32.82
CA ARG A 4 -63.29 -19.55 -33.00
C ARG A 4 -62.49 -19.81 -31.73
N ARG A 5 -61.43 -20.63 -31.80
CA ARG A 5 -60.42 -20.77 -30.73
C ARG A 5 -59.45 -19.62 -30.82
N ALA A 6 -59.37 -18.82 -29.76
CA ALA A 6 -58.34 -17.80 -29.59
C ALA A 6 -57.04 -18.46 -29.04
N LEU A 7 -55.94 -18.30 -29.77
CA LEU A 7 -54.60 -18.67 -29.29
C LEU A 7 -54.06 -17.52 -28.46
N VAL A 8 -53.79 -17.76 -27.16
CA VAL A 8 -53.09 -16.82 -26.29
C VAL A 8 -51.60 -17.15 -26.39
N LEU A 9 -50.84 -16.25 -27.03
CA LEU A 9 -49.37 -16.28 -27.02
C LEU A 9 -48.87 -15.65 -25.70
N VAL A 10 -48.29 -16.45 -24.82
CA VAL A 10 -47.54 -15.97 -23.63
C VAL A 10 -46.13 -15.68 -24.10
N ALA A 11 -45.80 -14.38 -24.18
CA ALA A 11 -44.41 -13.95 -24.41
C ALA A 11 -43.64 -14.05 -23.10
N LEU A 12 -42.72 -15.01 -23.00
CA LEU A 12 -41.72 -15.01 -21.92
C LEU A 12 -40.71 -13.88 -22.16
N ALA A 13 -40.79 -12.83 -21.36
CA ALA A 13 -39.75 -11.82 -21.29
C ALA A 13 -38.53 -12.40 -20.60
N ALA A 14 -37.47 -12.68 -21.36
CA ALA A 14 -36.16 -12.99 -20.82
C ALA A 14 -35.56 -11.70 -20.22
N SER A 15 -35.55 -11.58 -18.91
CA SER A 15 -34.82 -10.52 -18.22
C SER A 15 -33.32 -10.71 -18.49
N PRO A 16 -32.59 -9.69 -18.97
CA PRO A 16 -31.13 -9.80 -19.08
C PRO A 16 -30.57 -9.92 -17.67
N LEU A 17 -29.89 -11.02 -17.37
CA LEU A 17 -29.02 -11.15 -16.24
C LEU A 17 -27.92 -10.08 -16.42
N LEU A 18 -28.05 -8.96 -15.71
CA LEU A 18 -26.96 -8.00 -15.52
C LEU A 18 -25.84 -8.74 -14.79
N THR A 19 -24.89 -9.28 -15.53
CA THR A 19 -23.61 -9.71 -14.96
C THR A 19 -22.94 -8.46 -14.44
N ALA A 20 -22.96 -8.26 -13.11
CA ALA A 20 -22.12 -7.27 -12.48
C ALA A 20 -20.68 -7.50 -12.96
N PRO A 21 -19.93 -6.43 -13.33
CA PRO A 21 -18.54 -6.61 -13.71
C PRO A 21 -17.83 -7.32 -12.55
N LEU A 22 -17.25 -8.49 -12.83
CA LEU A 22 -16.32 -9.12 -11.90
C LEU A 22 -15.10 -8.19 -11.82
N PHE A 23 -15.11 -7.26 -10.87
CA PHE A 23 -13.88 -6.57 -10.51
C PHE A 23 -12.92 -7.63 -10.00
N ALA A 24 -11.74 -7.72 -10.62
CA ALA A 24 -10.67 -8.58 -10.14
C ALA A 24 -10.36 -8.17 -8.70
N GLN A 25 -10.80 -8.98 -7.74
CA GLN A 25 -10.58 -8.73 -6.31
C GLN A 25 -9.21 -9.27 -5.95
N GLU A 26 -8.18 -8.65 -6.46
CA GLU A 26 -6.81 -9.04 -6.14
C GLU A 26 -6.26 -8.19 -5.00
N VAL A 27 -5.52 -8.84 -4.12
CA VAL A 27 -4.73 -8.18 -3.08
C VAL A 27 -3.27 -8.60 -3.19
N VAL A 28 -2.35 -7.66 -3.03
CA VAL A 28 -0.94 -7.97 -2.86
C VAL A 28 -0.62 -8.08 -1.39
N VAL A 29 0.09 -9.13 -1.01
CA VAL A 29 0.44 -9.49 0.37
C VAL A 29 1.94 -9.37 0.54
N CYS A 30 2.36 -8.61 1.54
CA CYS A 30 3.74 -8.57 2.02
C CYS A 30 3.95 -9.74 2.98
N GLY A 31 4.35 -10.89 2.44
CA GLY A 31 4.74 -12.06 3.24
C GLY A 31 6.13 -11.90 3.85
N THR A 32 6.64 -12.95 4.47
CA THR A 32 7.94 -12.89 5.16
C THR A 32 9.08 -12.57 4.18
N ASP A 33 9.35 -13.47 3.21
CA ASP A 33 10.37 -13.30 2.16
C ASP A 33 9.78 -13.40 0.74
N GLU A 34 8.46 -13.41 0.66
CA GLU A 34 7.68 -13.52 -0.57
C GLU A 34 6.69 -12.37 -0.67
N LEU A 35 6.68 -11.73 -1.82
CA LEU A 35 5.60 -10.87 -2.27
C LEU A 35 4.66 -11.71 -3.13
N PHE A 36 3.36 -11.73 -2.86
CA PHE A 36 2.44 -12.51 -3.68
C PHE A 36 1.07 -11.83 -3.84
N ILE A 37 0.37 -12.20 -4.91
CA ILE A 37 -0.98 -11.69 -5.18
C ILE A 37 -1.98 -12.83 -4.98
N LEU A 38 -3.04 -12.55 -4.21
CA LEU A 38 -4.18 -13.41 -4.02
C LEU A 38 -5.36 -12.89 -4.84
N ASP A 39 -5.99 -13.80 -5.57
CA ASP A 39 -7.30 -13.61 -6.18
C ASP A 39 -8.38 -14.01 -5.14
N LEU A 40 -9.24 -13.05 -4.80
CA LEU A 40 -10.33 -13.21 -3.84
C LEU A 40 -11.71 -13.38 -4.52
N ALA A 41 -11.76 -13.53 -5.83
CA ALA A 41 -13.02 -13.71 -6.57
C ALA A 41 -13.72 -15.04 -6.27
N THR A 42 -13.01 -16.00 -5.68
CA THR A 42 -13.54 -17.31 -5.28
C THR A 42 -13.56 -17.46 -3.75
N PRO A 43 -14.45 -18.30 -3.19
CA PRO A 43 -14.50 -18.52 -1.73
C PRO A 43 -13.19 -18.98 -1.11
N THR A 44 -12.34 -19.67 -1.88
CA THR A 44 -10.98 -20.03 -1.47
C THR A 44 -9.98 -19.12 -2.19
N PRO A 45 -9.30 -18.21 -1.50
CA PRO A 45 -8.30 -17.34 -2.11
C PRO A 45 -7.21 -18.14 -2.82
N ARG A 46 -6.79 -17.68 -3.99
CA ARG A 46 -5.81 -18.37 -4.81
C ARG A 46 -4.61 -17.47 -5.07
N LYS A 47 -3.38 -17.95 -4.79
CA LYS A 47 -2.14 -17.27 -5.16
C LYS A 47 -1.99 -17.33 -6.69
N VAL A 48 -2.03 -16.16 -7.35
CA VAL A 48 -1.98 -16.02 -8.81
C VAL A 48 -0.65 -15.47 -9.32
N TRP A 49 0.15 -14.89 -8.44
CA TRP A 49 1.47 -14.36 -8.76
C TRP A 49 2.35 -14.36 -7.51
N SER A 50 3.66 -14.52 -7.68
CA SER A 50 4.62 -14.40 -6.60
C SER A 50 5.98 -13.90 -7.06
N TRP A 51 6.74 -13.32 -6.12
CA TRP A 51 8.07 -12.80 -6.32
C TRP A 51 8.92 -12.99 -5.06
N ARG A 52 10.18 -13.42 -5.27
CA ARG A 52 11.18 -13.55 -4.21
C ARG A 52 12.50 -12.96 -4.67
N ALA A 53 13.12 -12.13 -3.85
CA ALA A 53 14.38 -11.47 -4.19
C ALA A 53 15.51 -12.45 -4.49
N ARG A 54 15.57 -13.60 -3.77
CA ARG A 54 16.59 -14.62 -3.98
C ARG A 54 16.56 -15.26 -5.38
N GLU A 55 15.45 -15.15 -6.08
CA GLU A 55 15.21 -15.71 -7.42
C GLU A 55 15.48 -14.68 -8.53
N ARG A 56 15.99 -13.48 -8.19
CA ARG A 56 16.19 -12.36 -9.11
C ARG A 56 17.66 -12.15 -9.41
N PRO A 57 18.16 -12.65 -10.55
CA PRO A 57 19.57 -12.50 -10.93
C PRO A 57 19.97 -11.04 -11.18
N GLU A 58 19.02 -10.17 -11.55
CA GLU A 58 19.24 -8.74 -11.75
C GLU A 58 19.54 -7.97 -10.45
N LEU A 59 19.16 -8.52 -9.28
CA LEU A 59 19.57 -7.94 -8.00
C LEU A 59 21.03 -8.31 -7.69
N PRO A 60 21.85 -7.36 -7.21
CA PRO A 60 23.15 -7.68 -6.63
C PRO A 60 23.03 -8.78 -5.57
N GLU A 61 23.97 -9.72 -5.54
CA GLU A 61 23.92 -10.86 -4.62
C GLU A 61 23.75 -10.43 -3.16
N ALA A 62 24.48 -9.40 -2.72
CA ALA A 62 24.39 -8.83 -1.38
C ALA A 62 22.97 -8.32 -1.04
N MET A 63 22.21 -7.90 -2.05
CA MET A 63 20.86 -7.38 -1.84
C MET A 63 19.80 -8.47 -1.79
N ARG A 64 20.02 -9.66 -2.36
CA ARG A 64 19.00 -10.73 -2.36
C ARG A 64 18.62 -11.18 -0.95
N GLY A 65 19.52 -11.03 0.01
CA GLY A 65 19.28 -11.30 1.43
C GLY A 65 18.58 -10.19 2.21
N THR A 66 18.35 -9.02 1.63
CA THR A 66 17.77 -7.86 2.33
C THR A 66 16.24 -7.77 2.22
N PHE A 67 15.58 -8.81 1.69
CA PHE A 67 14.11 -8.87 1.56
C PHE A 67 13.51 -10.03 2.39
N LYS A 68 14.09 -10.31 3.57
CA LYS A 68 13.62 -11.39 4.45
C LYS A 68 12.37 -11.05 5.25
N THR A 69 12.04 -9.77 5.37
CA THR A 69 10.86 -9.26 6.10
C THR A 69 10.28 -8.09 5.32
N ILE A 70 9.46 -8.41 4.32
CA ILE A 70 8.83 -7.40 3.47
C ILE A 70 7.80 -6.63 4.29
N ALA A 71 8.02 -5.32 4.47
CA ALA A 71 7.20 -4.45 5.30
C ALA A 71 6.26 -3.54 4.50
N GLU A 72 6.49 -3.35 3.20
CA GLU A 72 5.60 -2.64 2.28
C GLU A 72 5.56 -3.34 0.93
N CYS A 73 4.37 -3.35 0.30
CA CYS A 73 4.13 -3.92 -1.02
C CYS A 73 3.04 -3.13 -1.75
N LYS A 74 3.29 -1.86 -1.97
CA LYS A 74 2.33 -0.93 -2.56
C LYS A 74 2.27 -1.09 -4.08
N PRO A 75 1.08 -1.28 -4.69
CA PRO A 75 0.95 -1.16 -6.14
C PRO A 75 1.05 0.30 -6.56
N SER A 76 1.63 0.58 -7.74
CA SER A 76 1.50 1.88 -8.39
C SER A 76 0.04 2.16 -8.78
N GLU A 77 -0.33 3.42 -8.95
CA GLU A 77 -1.70 3.84 -9.28
C GLU A 77 -2.24 3.17 -10.57
N ASP A 78 -1.37 2.93 -11.54
CA ASP A 78 -1.71 2.24 -12.79
C ASP A 78 -1.69 0.71 -12.71
N GLY A 79 -1.33 0.15 -11.54
CA GLY A 79 -1.24 -1.29 -11.27
C GLY A 79 -0.10 -2.01 -11.99
N ARG A 80 0.82 -1.29 -12.64
CA ARG A 80 1.90 -1.87 -13.46
C ARG A 80 3.15 -2.20 -12.66
N ARG A 81 3.37 -1.50 -11.54
CA ARG A 81 4.53 -1.68 -10.68
C ARG A 81 4.10 -2.11 -9.28
N LEU A 82 4.98 -2.81 -8.63
CA LEU A 82 4.92 -3.09 -7.20
C LEU A 82 6.13 -2.45 -6.54
N LEU A 83 5.86 -1.66 -5.52
CA LEU A 83 6.86 -0.95 -4.74
C LEU A 83 7.03 -1.68 -3.43
N ILE A 84 8.23 -2.18 -3.15
CA ILE A 84 8.50 -2.95 -1.94
C ILE A 84 9.58 -2.30 -1.09
N ALA A 85 9.37 -2.33 0.22
CA ALA A 85 10.37 -2.02 1.22
C ALA A 85 10.43 -3.13 2.26
N SER A 86 11.60 -3.38 2.81
CA SER A 86 11.84 -4.46 3.75
C SER A 86 12.52 -3.94 5.00
N SER A 87 12.04 -4.35 6.18
CA SER A 87 12.72 -4.07 7.45
C SER A 87 14.08 -4.79 7.55
N SER A 88 14.37 -5.75 6.66
CA SER A 88 15.70 -6.34 6.46
C SER A 88 16.57 -5.55 5.48
N HIS A 89 16.27 -4.26 5.26
CA HIS A 89 17.11 -3.23 4.62
C HIS A 89 17.08 -3.20 3.08
N GLY A 90 16.14 -3.84 2.42
CA GLY A 90 15.95 -3.76 0.97
C GLY A 90 14.79 -2.86 0.57
N ALA A 91 14.90 -2.21 -0.60
CA ALA A 91 13.78 -1.58 -1.29
C ALA A 91 13.91 -1.82 -2.80
N ALA A 92 12.78 -1.97 -3.50
CA ALA A 92 12.76 -2.17 -4.95
C ALA A 92 11.45 -1.71 -5.58
N VAL A 93 11.53 -1.41 -6.88
CA VAL A 93 10.38 -1.24 -7.76
C VAL A 93 10.41 -2.36 -8.79
N ILE A 94 9.28 -3.04 -8.94
CA ILE A 94 9.15 -4.27 -9.72
C ILE A 94 8.10 -4.07 -10.81
N ASP A 95 8.39 -4.42 -12.05
CA ASP A 95 7.36 -4.57 -13.09
C ASP A 95 6.49 -5.79 -12.75
N ARG A 96 5.19 -5.57 -12.54
CA ARG A 96 4.25 -6.63 -12.14
C ARG A 96 4.13 -7.74 -13.16
N ALA A 97 4.14 -7.40 -14.45
CA ALA A 97 3.89 -8.38 -15.51
C ALA A 97 5.05 -9.38 -15.66
N THR A 98 6.28 -8.91 -15.52
CA THR A 98 7.49 -9.71 -15.74
C THR A 98 8.18 -10.14 -14.45
N GLY A 99 7.89 -9.48 -13.32
CA GLY A 99 8.61 -9.63 -12.07
C GLY A 99 10.03 -9.06 -12.09
N LYS A 100 10.41 -8.32 -13.16
CA LYS A 100 11.73 -7.70 -13.29
C LYS A 100 11.88 -6.54 -12.33
N VAL A 101 13.04 -6.45 -11.69
CA VAL A 101 13.40 -5.32 -10.84
C VAL A 101 13.82 -4.14 -11.72
N GLU A 102 13.10 -3.02 -11.63
CA GLU A 102 13.40 -1.78 -12.34
C GLU A 102 14.29 -0.85 -11.53
N PHE A 103 14.18 -0.91 -10.21
CA PHE A 103 14.98 -0.13 -9.27
C PHE A 103 15.23 -0.94 -8.00
N HIS A 104 16.39 -0.73 -7.38
CA HIS A 104 16.71 -1.26 -6.04
C HIS A 104 17.58 -0.30 -5.25
N ALA A 105 17.45 -0.31 -3.91
CA ALA A 105 18.30 0.42 -2.99
C ALA A 105 18.40 -0.29 -1.63
N THR A 106 19.47 -0.02 -0.91
CA THR A 106 19.54 -0.35 0.53
C THR A 106 18.81 0.73 1.31
N ALA A 107 17.83 0.34 2.10
CA ALA A 107 17.04 1.23 2.95
C ALA A 107 16.97 0.63 4.35
N MET A 108 17.69 1.20 5.30
CA MET A 108 17.78 0.69 6.67
C MET A 108 16.39 0.64 7.31
N ASN A 109 15.95 -0.56 7.70
CA ASN A 109 14.60 -0.78 8.25
C ASN A 109 13.50 -0.14 7.39
N GLY A 110 13.47 -0.45 6.07
CA GLY A 110 12.54 0.13 5.13
C GLY A 110 11.08 -0.27 5.43
N HIS A 111 10.19 0.72 5.57
CA HIS A 111 8.78 0.49 5.93
C HIS A 111 7.78 1.02 4.90
N SER A 112 8.18 1.94 4.03
CA SER A 112 7.34 2.39 2.92
C SER A 112 8.18 2.93 1.77
N ILE A 113 7.56 2.99 0.60
CA ILE A 113 8.17 3.46 -0.64
C ILE A 113 7.09 4.09 -1.52
N GLU A 114 7.41 5.16 -2.25
CA GLU A 114 6.47 5.86 -3.11
C GLU A 114 7.15 6.40 -4.37
N LEU A 115 6.44 6.39 -5.51
CA LEU A 115 6.88 7.04 -6.73
C LEU A 115 6.58 8.54 -6.66
N LEU A 116 7.54 9.34 -7.12
CA LEU A 116 7.43 10.79 -7.18
C LEU A 116 7.52 11.28 -8.64
N PRO A 117 6.98 12.47 -8.96
CA PRO A 117 7.19 13.10 -10.26
C PRO A 117 8.65 13.18 -10.64
N GLY A 118 8.93 13.21 -11.97
CA GLY A 118 10.29 13.34 -12.49
C GLY A 118 11.12 12.05 -12.39
N ASN A 119 10.46 10.89 -12.45
CA ASN A 119 11.11 9.58 -12.43
C ASN A 119 11.92 9.32 -11.16
N ARG A 120 11.35 9.71 -10.01
CA ARG A 120 11.99 9.56 -8.71
C ARG A 120 11.21 8.63 -7.78
N VAL A 121 11.90 8.17 -6.75
CA VAL A 121 11.33 7.32 -5.71
C VAL A 121 11.80 7.82 -4.34
N VAL A 122 10.90 7.79 -3.35
CA VAL A 122 11.21 8.06 -1.94
C VAL A 122 11.00 6.81 -1.11
N ILE A 123 11.90 6.56 -0.16
CA ILE A 123 11.85 5.42 0.74
C ILE A 123 11.84 5.93 2.19
N ALA A 124 10.88 5.46 2.97
CA ALA A 124 10.84 5.67 4.42
C ALA A 124 11.73 4.61 5.11
N ALA A 125 12.91 5.02 5.50
CA ALA A 125 13.87 4.22 6.28
C ALA A 125 13.67 4.52 7.76
N SER A 126 13.03 3.59 8.49
CA SER A 126 12.65 3.77 9.88
C SER A 126 13.81 3.57 10.83
N HIS A 127 13.53 3.70 12.13
CA HIS A 127 14.55 3.69 13.17
C HIS A 127 15.38 2.40 13.20
N VAL A 128 16.68 2.57 13.37
CA VAL A 128 17.64 1.53 13.76
C VAL A 128 18.59 2.06 14.84
N ALA A 129 18.97 1.19 15.76
CA ALA A 129 19.74 1.58 16.95
C ALA A 129 21.11 2.24 16.65
N ASN A 130 21.67 2.00 15.46
CA ASN A 130 22.94 2.60 15.02
C ASN A 130 22.78 3.99 14.37
N GLY A 131 21.55 4.55 14.30
CA GLY A 131 21.27 5.89 13.77
C GLY A 131 21.33 6.02 12.24
N THR A 132 21.36 4.94 11.47
CA THR A 132 21.41 5.00 10.00
C THR A 132 20.03 4.98 9.33
N GLY A 133 18.97 4.86 10.12
CA GLY A 133 17.57 5.04 9.70
C GLY A 133 17.08 6.47 9.96
N ASP A 134 15.81 6.59 10.32
CA ASP A 134 15.15 7.85 10.68
C ASP A 134 15.20 8.90 9.58
N ARG A 135 14.90 8.49 8.33
CA ARG A 135 14.95 9.38 7.16
C ARG A 135 14.02 9.01 6.04
N LEU A 136 13.71 10.01 5.21
CA LEU A 136 13.14 9.84 3.88
C LEU A 136 14.27 9.98 2.86
N SER A 137 14.67 8.89 2.22
CA SER A 137 15.73 8.89 1.21
C SER A 137 15.14 8.96 -0.19
N VAL A 138 15.64 9.85 -1.05
CA VAL A 138 15.16 10.07 -2.42
C VAL A 138 16.21 9.62 -3.43
N TYR A 139 15.74 8.96 -4.49
CA TYR A 139 16.56 8.39 -5.57
C TYR A 139 15.98 8.74 -6.93
N ASP A 140 16.80 8.73 -7.97
CA ASP A 140 16.33 8.61 -9.36
C ASP A 140 16.04 7.13 -9.66
N LEU A 141 14.89 6.83 -10.27
CA LEU A 141 14.47 5.47 -10.60
C LEU A 141 15.47 4.75 -11.53
N ASP A 142 16.15 5.50 -12.42
CA ASP A 142 17.15 4.97 -13.35
C ASP A 142 18.54 4.75 -12.72
N ARG A 143 18.73 5.10 -11.45
CA ARG A 143 20.02 5.05 -10.75
C ARG A 143 19.94 4.28 -9.46
N SER A 144 19.73 2.96 -9.57
CA SER A 144 19.66 2.07 -8.42
C SER A 144 20.83 2.25 -7.44
N GLY A 145 20.51 2.33 -6.16
CA GLY A 145 21.47 2.40 -5.07
C GLY A 145 22.17 3.75 -4.88
N VAL A 146 21.89 4.76 -5.72
CA VAL A 146 22.50 6.08 -5.63
C VAL A 146 21.52 7.09 -5.04
N GLU A 147 21.63 7.32 -3.72
CA GLU A 147 20.82 8.32 -3.03
C GLU A 147 21.12 9.73 -3.54
N LEU A 148 20.09 10.50 -3.89
CA LEU A 148 20.22 11.90 -4.27
C LEU A 148 20.37 12.80 -3.03
N PHE A 149 19.48 12.60 -2.09
CA PHE A 149 19.47 13.29 -0.79
C PHE A 149 18.49 12.58 0.16
N HIS A 150 18.52 12.96 1.40
CA HIS A 150 17.52 12.56 2.41
C HIS A 150 17.07 13.72 3.26
N VAL A 151 15.96 13.50 3.96
CA VAL A 151 15.45 14.40 5.02
C VAL A 151 15.29 13.57 6.28
N ASP A 152 15.88 14.06 7.38
CA ASP A 152 15.72 13.40 8.68
C ASP A 152 14.26 13.42 9.10
N THR A 153 13.74 12.24 9.40
CA THR A 153 12.34 12.02 9.77
C THR A 153 12.32 10.89 10.79
N PRO A 154 12.00 11.16 12.07
CA PRO A 154 12.00 10.14 13.11
C PRO A 154 10.96 9.06 12.88
N TRP A 155 11.36 7.79 12.84
CA TRP A 155 10.49 6.60 12.75
C TRP A 155 9.45 6.65 11.60
N PRO A 156 9.82 6.99 10.35
CA PRO A 156 8.85 7.05 9.28
C PRO A 156 8.41 5.63 8.88
N HIS A 157 7.10 5.42 8.73
CA HIS A 157 6.52 4.12 8.36
C HIS A 157 5.65 4.17 7.11
N ALA A 158 5.22 5.38 6.69
CA ALA A 158 4.39 5.54 5.50
C ALA A 158 4.77 6.81 4.73
N VAL A 159 4.70 6.73 3.41
CA VAL A 159 4.82 7.85 2.48
C VAL A 159 3.77 7.72 1.39
N ILE A 160 3.10 8.84 1.02
CA ILE A 160 2.05 8.91 0.00
C ILE A 160 2.22 10.17 -0.83
N TRP A 161 2.33 10.04 -2.15
CA TRP A 161 2.27 11.16 -3.06
C TRP A 161 0.83 11.57 -3.33
N ASP A 162 0.49 12.81 -3.03
CA ASP A 162 -0.80 13.44 -3.32
C ASP A 162 -0.65 14.35 -4.55
N ALA A 163 -0.97 13.82 -5.71
CA ALA A 163 -0.83 14.55 -6.96
C ALA A 163 -1.77 15.76 -7.05
N ALA A 164 -2.96 15.69 -6.41
CA ALA A 164 -3.91 16.78 -6.44
C ALA A 164 -3.44 18.00 -5.63
N ARG A 165 -2.76 17.75 -4.50
CA ARG A 165 -2.25 18.80 -3.60
C ARG A 165 -0.78 19.11 -3.84
N GLN A 166 -0.09 18.33 -4.71
CA GLN A 166 1.33 18.43 -4.97
C GLN A 166 2.15 18.35 -3.67
N LEU A 167 1.80 17.38 -2.81
CA LEU A 167 2.43 17.14 -1.52
C LEU A 167 2.82 15.67 -1.38
N LEU A 168 4.00 15.43 -0.83
CA LEU A 168 4.36 14.14 -0.28
C LEU A 168 3.97 14.13 1.21
N TRP A 169 3.03 13.30 1.56
CA TRP A 169 2.68 13.05 2.96
C TRP A 169 3.57 11.94 3.50
N ALA A 170 4.10 12.16 4.70
CA ALA A 170 4.85 11.15 5.45
C ALA A 170 4.37 11.15 6.90
N ASP A 171 4.25 9.96 7.48
CA ASP A 171 4.12 9.84 8.93
C ASP A 171 5.50 9.89 9.60
N SER A 172 5.51 10.20 10.87
CA SER A 172 6.67 10.12 11.73
C SER A 172 6.28 9.53 13.09
N GLN A 173 7.22 9.53 14.02
CA GLN A 173 6.92 9.10 15.39
C GLN A 173 5.79 9.94 16.03
N ARG A 174 5.68 11.23 15.69
CA ARG A 174 4.79 12.18 16.38
C ARG A 174 3.93 13.04 15.46
N ASP A 175 4.21 13.04 14.16
CA ASP A 175 3.58 13.98 13.23
C ASP A 175 3.21 13.30 11.91
N VAL A 176 2.22 13.87 11.22
CA VAL A 176 2.06 13.75 9.79
C VAL A 176 2.62 15.01 9.16
N VAL A 177 3.56 14.86 8.23
CA VAL A 177 4.23 15.98 7.55
C VAL A 177 3.88 15.95 6.06
N GLY A 178 3.42 17.09 5.55
CA GLY A 178 3.24 17.35 4.12
C GLY A 178 4.44 18.10 3.56
N TYR A 179 5.21 17.49 2.67
CA TYR A 179 6.37 18.09 2.02
C TYR A 179 6.04 18.60 0.62
N ARG A 180 6.51 19.80 0.26
CA ARG A 180 6.58 20.28 -1.11
C ARG A 180 7.85 19.78 -1.78
N LEU A 181 7.74 19.48 -3.07
CA LEU A 181 8.87 19.21 -3.93
C LEU A 181 9.42 20.56 -4.43
N THR A 182 10.53 21.03 -3.86
CA THR A 182 11.13 22.32 -4.22
C THR A 182 12.43 22.11 -5.00
N ASP A 183 12.74 23.01 -5.93
CA ASP A 183 13.90 22.91 -6.83
C ASP A 183 13.96 21.56 -7.57
N TRP A 184 12.79 20.94 -7.79
CA TRP A 184 12.66 19.53 -8.15
C TRP A 184 13.27 19.18 -9.52
N GLY A 185 13.27 20.10 -10.45
CA GLY A 185 13.91 19.96 -11.78
C GLY A 185 15.37 20.38 -11.84
N THR A 186 16.02 20.68 -10.72
CA THR A 186 17.41 21.16 -10.64
C THR A 186 18.37 20.06 -10.18
N ALA A 187 19.65 20.39 -10.13
CA ALA A 187 20.69 19.51 -9.56
C ALA A 187 20.63 19.39 -8.02
N ALA A 188 19.83 20.22 -7.33
CA ALA A 188 19.71 20.23 -5.89
C ALA A 188 18.23 20.18 -5.45
N PRO A 189 17.50 19.10 -5.77
CA PRO A 189 16.11 18.93 -5.38
C PRO A 189 15.97 18.81 -3.86
N ARG A 190 14.80 19.21 -3.32
CA ARG A 190 14.53 19.17 -1.88
C ARG A 190 13.11 18.76 -1.57
N LEU A 191 12.91 18.13 -0.40
CA LEU A 191 11.63 18.00 0.29
C LEU A 191 11.57 19.10 1.36
N THR A 192 10.65 20.04 1.22
CA THR A 192 10.49 21.16 2.15
C THR A 192 9.19 21.00 2.94
N PRO A 193 9.24 20.88 4.28
CA PRO A 193 8.03 20.81 5.10
C PRO A 193 7.13 22.02 4.85
N ALA A 194 5.87 21.77 4.53
CA ALA A 194 4.85 22.81 4.31
C ALA A 194 3.72 22.70 5.34
N ILE A 195 3.46 21.49 5.83
CA ILE A 195 2.43 21.17 6.81
C ILE A 195 3.05 20.25 7.84
N VAL A 196 2.78 20.51 9.11
CA VAL A 196 3.14 19.62 10.23
C VAL A 196 1.90 19.50 11.10
N ALA A 197 1.34 18.29 11.18
CA ALA A 197 0.15 17.99 11.96
C ALA A 197 0.51 16.98 13.05
N PRO A 198 0.53 17.37 14.34
CA PRO A 198 0.82 16.45 15.44
C PRO A 198 -0.16 15.28 15.47
N LEU A 199 0.36 14.04 15.57
CA LEU A 199 -0.45 12.86 15.76
C LEU A 199 -1.21 12.93 17.10
N PRO A 200 -2.47 12.51 17.16
CA PRO A 200 -3.20 12.43 18.43
C PRO A 200 -2.60 11.46 19.43
N ASP A 201 -1.87 10.46 18.95
CA ASP A 201 -1.00 9.56 19.72
C ASP A 201 0.31 9.33 18.96
N SER A 202 1.17 8.42 19.39
CA SER A 202 2.49 8.25 18.79
C SER A 202 2.60 6.96 17.95
N ASN A 203 3.70 6.88 17.21
CA ASN A 203 4.11 5.73 16.42
C ASN A 203 3.13 5.41 15.28
N GLY A 204 3.14 6.22 14.24
CA GLY A 204 2.49 5.92 12.97
C GLY A 204 3.02 4.59 12.38
N HIS A 205 2.15 3.80 11.76
CA HIS A 205 2.51 2.51 11.18
C HIS A 205 2.10 2.36 9.73
N ASP A 206 0.97 2.93 9.35
CA ASP A 206 0.46 2.85 7.98
C ASP A 206 -0.37 4.09 7.65
N MET A 207 -0.35 4.47 6.37
CA MET A 207 -1.14 5.59 5.88
C MET A 207 -1.48 5.34 4.41
N MET A 208 -2.79 5.40 4.06
CA MET A 208 -3.27 5.23 2.70
C MET A 208 -4.40 6.23 2.39
N PRO A 209 -4.57 6.66 1.13
CA PRO A 209 -5.68 7.52 0.76
C PRO A 209 -7.01 6.77 0.88
N VAL A 210 -8.04 7.48 1.37
CA VAL A 210 -9.43 7.04 1.30
C VAL A 210 -9.98 7.48 -0.07
N PRO A 211 -10.47 6.55 -0.91
CA PRO A 211 -10.97 6.88 -2.24
C PRO A 211 -12.14 7.87 -2.21
N ASP A 212 -12.14 8.83 -3.13
CA ASP A 212 -13.16 9.89 -3.29
C ASP A 212 -13.35 10.75 -2.03
N SER A 213 -12.29 10.93 -1.27
CA SER A 213 -12.32 11.63 0.02
C SER A 213 -11.06 12.48 0.21
N PRO A 214 -11.13 13.60 0.96
CA PRO A 214 -9.93 14.34 1.36
C PRO A 214 -9.07 13.58 2.40
N HIS A 215 -9.57 12.48 2.95
CA HIS A 215 -8.90 11.80 4.06
C HIS A 215 -7.78 10.86 3.64
N LEU A 216 -6.78 10.77 4.51
CA LEU A 216 -5.91 9.60 4.63
C LEU A 216 -6.42 8.76 5.82
N ILE A 217 -6.47 7.45 5.66
CA ILE A 217 -6.60 6.53 6.78
C ILE A 217 -5.21 6.22 7.31
N LEU A 218 -5.00 6.41 8.60
CA LEU A 218 -3.70 6.28 9.26
C LEU A 218 -3.84 5.45 10.52
N SER A 219 -2.95 4.47 10.70
CA SER A 219 -2.86 3.69 11.93
C SER A 219 -1.65 4.10 12.76
N THR A 220 -1.85 4.08 14.08
CA THR A 220 -0.81 4.27 15.08
C THR A 220 -0.66 3.02 15.95
N ALA A 221 0.15 3.05 17.01
CA ALA A 221 0.27 1.94 17.92
C ALA A 221 -1.06 1.59 18.62
N ALA A 222 -1.90 2.58 18.91
CA ALA A 222 -3.10 2.45 19.73
C ALA A 222 -4.41 2.56 18.96
N HIS A 223 -4.45 3.35 17.89
CA HIS A 223 -5.69 3.72 17.21
C HIS A 223 -5.54 3.75 15.70
N THR A 224 -6.69 3.84 15.00
CA THR A 224 -6.75 4.17 13.57
C THR A 224 -7.52 5.46 13.38
N TRP A 225 -6.96 6.37 12.61
CA TRP A 225 -7.41 7.74 12.41
C TRP A 225 -7.78 8.01 10.96
N LEU A 226 -8.69 8.94 10.75
CA LEU A 226 -8.90 9.66 9.48
C LEU A 226 -8.24 11.02 9.61
N PHE A 227 -7.26 11.30 8.76
CA PHE A 227 -6.59 12.59 8.66
C PHE A 227 -7.12 13.35 7.46
N ASP A 228 -7.76 14.48 7.68
CA ASP A 228 -8.26 15.37 6.62
C ASP A 228 -7.10 16.22 6.09
N ARG A 229 -6.75 16.02 4.80
CA ARG A 229 -5.63 16.72 4.14
C ARG A 229 -5.90 18.20 3.85
N ASP A 230 -7.14 18.65 3.95
CA ASP A 230 -7.51 20.04 3.69
C ASP A 230 -7.57 20.87 4.98
N THR A 231 -8.13 20.28 6.04
CA THR A 231 -8.25 20.92 7.36
C THR A 231 -7.15 20.57 8.33
N HIS A 232 -6.35 19.52 8.05
CA HIS A 232 -5.31 18.96 8.89
C HIS A 232 -5.80 18.44 10.25
N GLN A 233 -7.08 18.03 10.31
CA GLN A 233 -7.70 17.53 11.54
C GLN A 233 -7.76 16.00 11.54
N PHE A 234 -7.72 15.42 12.74
CA PHE A 234 -7.86 13.99 12.95
C PHE A 234 -9.24 13.65 13.54
N ALA A 235 -9.83 12.57 13.05
CA ALA A 235 -11.00 11.94 13.64
C ALA A 235 -10.72 10.44 13.77
N LYS A 236 -11.24 9.79 14.83
CA LYS A 236 -11.15 8.32 14.93
C LYS A 236 -11.88 7.66 13.76
N HIS A 237 -11.25 6.63 13.18
CA HIS A 237 -11.93 5.83 12.15
C HIS A 237 -13.16 5.13 12.76
N PRO A 238 -14.36 5.21 12.14
CA PRO A 238 -15.60 4.78 12.78
C PRO A 238 -15.60 3.29 13.16
N ARG A 239 -14.88 2.44 12.43
CA ARG A 239 -14.81 1.01 12.71
C ARG A 239 -13.52 0.60 13.46
N LEU A 240 -12.37 1.13 13.06
CA LEU A 240 -11.06 0.72 13.58
C LEU A 240 -10.47 1.74 14.58
N GLY A 241 -11.24 2.76 14.97
CA GLY A 241 -10.72 3.85 15.80
C GLY A 241 -10.07 3.38 17.10
N ASP A 242 -10.62 2.34 17.72
CA ASP A 242 -10.09 1.76 18.98
C ASP A 242 -9.33 0.43 18.76
N ALA A 243 -9.04 0.07 17.50
CA ALA A 243 -8.23 -1.10 17.16
C ALA A 243 -6.75 -0.78 17.29
N ALA A 244 -6.10 -1.35 18.30
CA ALA A 244 -4.66 -1.23 18.49
C ALA A 244 -3.90 -2.15 17.52
N LYS A 245 -2.63 -1.78 17.22
CA LYS A 245 -1.70 -2.59 16.41
C LYS A 245 -2.16 -2.86 14.97
N VAL A 246 -3.01 -2.04 14.40
CA VAL A 246 -3.31 -2.11 12.97
C VAL A 246 -2.02 -1.77 12.21
N LYS A 247 -1.51 -2.71 11.40
CA LYS A 247 -0.23 -2.58 10.67
C LYS A 247 -0.43 -2.24 9.21
N SER A 248 -1.61 -2.51 8.70
CA SER A 248 -1.99 -2.20 7.34
C SER A 248 -3.47 -1.89 7.30
N VAL A 249 -3.84 -0.85 6.57
CA VAL A 249 -5.24 -0.52 6.30
C VAL A 249 -5.37 0.05 4.91
N HIS A 250 -6.30 -0.47 4.11
CA HIS A 250 -6.52 0.00 2.75
C HIS A 250 -7.99 -0.13 2.36
N VAL A 251 -8.54 0.89 1.71
CA VAL A 251 -9.88 0.91 1.15
C VAL A 251 -9.79 0.68 -0.35
N ASP A 252 -10.51 -0.31 -0.87
CA ASP A 252 -10.56 -0.57 -2.31
C ASP A 252 -11.19 0.61 -3.07
N PRO A 253 -10.51 1.20 -4.05
CA PRO A 253 -11.09 2.31 -4.83
C PRO A 253 -12.39 1.95 -5.54
N ALA A 254 -12.57 0.69 -5.96
CA ALA A 254 -13.72 0.25 -6.73
C ALA A 254 -14.90 -0.14 -5.84
N SER A 255 -14.69 -1.09 -4.92
CA SER A 255 -15.77 -1.65 -4.09
C SER A 255 -15.98 -0.91 -2.77
N LYS A 256 -15.05 -0.04 -2.37
CA LYS A 256 -15.00 0.64 -1.06
C LYS A 256 -14.83 -0.32 0.13
N ARG A 257 -14.52 -1.58 -0.12
CA ARG A 257 -14.24 -2.58 0.93
C ARG A 257 -12.99 -2.21 1.71
N LEU A 258 -13.07 -2.32 3.02
CA LEU A 258 -11.94 -2.13 3.92
C LEU A 258 -11.16 -3.45 4.06
N LEU A 259 -9.84 -3.36 4.03
CA LEU A 259 -8.91 -4.47 4.20
C LEU A 259 -7.85 -4.04 5.21
N TRP A 260 -7.56 -4.88 6.23
CA TRP A 260 -6.53 -4.55 7.21
C TRP A 260 -5.82 -5.79 7.76
N VAL A 261 -4.66 -5.55 8.34
CA VAL A 261 -3.89 -6.52 9.14
C VAL A 261 -3.69 -5.95 10.52
N GLN A 262 -3.89 -6.76 11.54
CA GLN A 262 -3.74 -6.37 12.94
C GLN A 262 -2.79 -7.33 13.65
N GLY A 263 -1.72 -6.80 14.25
CA GLY A 263 -0.77 -7.59 15.01
C GLY A 263 -1.42 -8.18 16.28
N GLU A 264 -1.03 -9.40 16.65
CA GLU A 264 -1.61 -10.13 17.77
C GLU A 264 -0.61 -10.28 18.92
N GLY A 265 -1.12 -10.25 20.16
CA GLY A 265 -0.30 -10.44 21.36
C GLY A 265 0.93 -9.51 21.37
N THR A 266 2.13 -10.06 21.36
CA THR A 266 3.40 -9.34 21.36
C THR A 266 4.03 -9.18 19.96
N VAL A 267 3.45 -9.80 18.92
CA VAL A 267 3.98 -9.77 17.56
C VAL A 267 3.42 -8.60 16.74
N TRP A 268 4.15 -8.21 15.69
CA TRP A 268 3.83 -7.09 14.81
C TRP A 268 3.24 -7.52 13.47
N TRP A 269 2.96 -8.79 13.28
CA TRP A 269 2.42 -9.41 12.09
C TRP A 269 1.21 -10.29 12.44
N SER A 270 0.46 -10.72 11.45
CA SER A 270 -0.64 -11.67 11.62
C SER A 270 -0.67 -12.67 10.46
N GLU A 271 -1.24 -13.83 10.69
CA GLU A 271 -1.64 -14.78 9.63
C GLU A 271 -3.03 -14.45 9.07
N VAL A 272 -3.73 -13.46 9.64
CA VAL A 272 -5.11 -13.16 9.31
C VAL A 272 -5.23 -11.82 8.61
N LEU A 273 -5.83 -11.83 7.43
CA LEU A 273 -6.35 -10.65 6.73
C LEU A 273 -7.80 -10.45 7.12
N HIS A 274 -8.17 -9.24 7.47
CA HIS A 274 -9.54 -8.85 7.79
C HIS A 274 -10.14 -8.03 6.65
N LEU A 275 -11.40 -8.29 6.31
CA LEU A 275 -12.17 -7.53 5.33
C LEU A 275 -13.50 -7.08 5.95
N HIS A 276 -13.98 -5.92 5.51
CA HIS A 276 -15.31 -5.41 5.85
C HIS A 276 -16.07 -5.08 4.57
N ASP A 277 -17.40 -5.27 4.62
CA ASP A 277 -18.34 -5.20 3.53
C ASP A 277 -18.13 -6.27 2.42
N PRO A 278 -18.50 -7.52 2.74
CA PRO A 278 -18.97 -8.07 4.03
C PRO A 278 -17.81 -8.40 4.98
N ASP A 279 -18.12 -8.52 6.27
CA ASP A 279 -17.16 -8.96 7.29
C ASP A 279 -16.71 -10.40 7.00
N THR A 280 -15.41 -10.56 6.80
CA THR A 280 -14.80 -11.86 6.61
C THR A 280 -13.32 -11.83 6.96
N THR A 281 -12.72 -13.00 7.13
CA THR A 281 -11.29 -13.17 7.36
C THR A 281 -10.70 -14.19 6.41
N ILE A 282 -9.42 -14.01 6.09
CA ILE A 282 -8.64 -14.96 5.29
C ILE A 282 -7.42 -15.33 6.13
N THR A 283 -7.28 -16.62 6.45
CA THR A 283 -6.12 -17.12 7.19
C THR A 283 -5.08 -17.65 6.23
N LEU A 284 -3.86 -17.16 6.34
CA LEU A 284 -2.69 -17.50 5.55
C LEU A 284 -1.68 -18.22 6.45
N LEU A 285 -1.93 -19.50 6.73
CA LEU A 285 -1.14 -20.29 7.67
C LEU A 285 0.36 -20.29 7.34
N GLY A 286 1.19 -19.96 8.31
CA GLY A 286 2.65 -19.89 8.21
C GLY A 286 3.18 -18.58 7.63
N GLU A 287 2.30 -17.67 7.13
CA GLU A 287 2.71 -16.36 6.63
C GLU A 287 2.77 -15.33 7.77
N LYS A 288 3.80 -14.49 7.74
CA LYS A 288 3.95 -13.37 8.67
C LYS A 288 3.64 -12.08 7.93
N VAL A 289 2.35 -11.80 7.77
CA VAL A 289 1.90 -10.63 7.00
C VAL A 289 2.02 -9.38 7.85
N TYR A 290 2.72 -8.39 7.32
CA TYR A 290 2.81 -7.06 7.93
C TYR A 290 1.88 -6.07 7.24
N LYS A 291 1.90 -6.01 5.90
CA LYS A 291 0.98 -5.16 5.12
C LYS A 291 0.30 -5.96 4.00
N VAL A 292 -0.85 -5.46 3.60
CA VAL A 292 -1.64 -5.96 2.47
C VAL A 292 -2.29 -4.78 1.76
N ARG A 293 -2.40 -4.85 0.42
CA ARG A 293 -2.98 -3.77 -0.39
C ARG A 293 -3.95 -4.33 -1.42
N TRP A 294 -5.04 -3.63 -1.67
CA TRP A 294 -5.85 -3.85 -2.84
C TRP A 294 -5.05 -3.56 -4.10
N MET A 295 -5.16 -4.43 -5.09
CA MET A 295 -4.57 -4.20 -6.40
C MET A 295 -5.53 -3.36 -7.24
N PRO A 296 -5.08 -2.23 -7.82
CA PRO A 296 -5.87 -1.55 -8.82
C PRO A 296 -5.99 -2.45 -10.07
N PRO A 297 -7.10 -2.34 -10.84
CA PRO A 297 -7.22 -3.04 -12.10
C PRO A 297 -6.05 -2.62 -13.00
N ALA A 298 -5.36 -3.61 -13.59
CA ALA A 298 -4.28 -3.34 -14.55
C ALA A 298 -4.82 -2.53 -15.74
N ARG A 299 -4.33 -1.33 -15.93
CA ARG A 299 -4.68 -0.53 -17.12
C ARG A 299 -3.99 -1.12 -18.35
N PRO A 300 -4.68 -1.29 -19.48
CA PRO A 300 -4.04 -1.69 -20.74
C PRO A 300 -2.91 -0.74 -21.10
N ARG A 301 -1.88 -1.27 -21.78
CA ARG A 301 -0.76 -0.47 -22.33
C ARG A 301 -1.23 0.36 -23.49
#